data_cefd663f6ed825a82ce26dd6c905ec97
#
_entry.id   cefd663f6ed825a82ce26dd6c905ec97
#
_cell.length_a   1.000
_cell.length_b   1.000
_cell.length_c   1.000
_cell.angle_alpha   90.00
_cell.angle_beta   90.00
_cell.angle_gamma   90.00
#
_symmetry.space_group_name_H-M   'P 1'
#
loop_
_entity.id
_entity.type
_entity.pdbx_description
1 polymer ?
#
loop_
_entity_poly.entity_id
_entity_poly.type
_entity_poly.pdbx_seq_one_letter_code
_entity_poly.pdbx_strand_id
1 'polypeptide(L)'
;MSEAEMKKELFQAIDVRKEELLRIADYICDNPEVGLKEYKASVFLSEYLRQNGFSVELGVGGLDTAFRAVWENGTGGPSIGFLCEYDALEGIGHGCGHHLQGPSVVGAAV
;
A
#
# COMPACT_ATOMS: atom_id res chain seq x y z
N MET A 1 -10.05 1.79 -26.48
CA MET A 1 -9.15 0.79 -25.88
C MET A 1 -9.95 -0.39 -25.39
N SER A 2 -9.57 -1.61 -25.79
CA SER A 2 -10.24 -2.83 -25.33
C SER A 2 -9.89 -3.17 -23.88
N GLU A 3 -10.68 -4.02 -23.25
CA GLU A 3 -10.38 -4.51 -21.89
C GLU A 3 -9.02 -5.22 -21.84
N ALA A 4 -8.68 -6.01 -22.86
CA ALA A 4 -7.42 -6.70 -22.95
C ALA A 4 -6.22 -5.74 -23.06
N GLU A 5 -6.38 -4.65 -23.82
CA GLU A 5 -5.36 -3.61 -23.92
C GLU A 5 -5.18 -2.85 -22.61
N MET A 6 -6.27 -2.52 -21.93
CA MET A 6 -6.23 -1.88 -20.60
C MET A 6 -5.51 -2.76 -19.58
N LYS A 7 -5.83 -4.06 -19.53
CA LYS A 7 -5.15 -5.02 -18.64
C LYS A 7 -3.65 -5.10 -18.93
N LYS A 8 -3.28 -5.13 -20.21
CA LYS A 8 -1.88 -5.17 -20.61
C LYS A 8 -1.12 -3.93 -20.13
N GLU A 9 -1.70 -2.76 -20.31
CA GLU A 9 -1.10 -1.51 -19.83
C GLU A 9 -0.96 -1.47 -18.32
N LEU A 10 -1.98 -1.93 -17.58
CA LEU A 10 -1.92 -2.00 -16.12
C LEU A 10 -0.82 -2.95 -15.63
N PHE A 11 -0.70 -4.12 -16.26
CA PHE A 11 0.36 -5.07 -15.90
C PHE A 11 1.74 -4.49 -16.18
N GLN A 12 1.93 -3.80 -17.30
CA GLN A 12 3.18 -3.13 -17.62
C GLN A 12 3.49 -2.02 -16.61
N ALA A 13 2.49 -1.24 -16.21
CA ALA A 13 2.65 -0.19 -15.20
C ALA A 13 3.09 -0.76 -13.84
N ILE A 14 2.57 -1.93 -13.47
CA ILE A 14 2.99 -2.64 -12.26
C ILE A 14 4.42 -3.18 -12.42
N ASP A 15 4.72 -3.79 -13.56
CA ASP A 15 6.04 -4.40 -13.82
C ASP A 15 7.18 -3.38 -13.75
N VAL A 16 6.99 -2.16 -14.23
CA VAL A 16 8.03 -1.11 -14.13
C VAL A 16 8.28 -0.66 -12.70
N ARG A 17 7.34 -0.92 -11.77
CA ARG A 17 7.48 -0.61 -10.34
C ARG A 17 7.96 -1.82 -9.51
N LYS A 18 8.25 -2.93 -10.14
CA LYS A 18 8.56 -4.19 -9.48
C LYS A 18 9.63 -4.05 -8.39
N GLU A 19 10.75 -3.41 -8.70
CA GLU A 19 11.84 -3.24 -7.74
C GLU A 19 11.44 -2.37 -6.53
N GLU A 20 10.67 -1.31 -6.77
CA GLU A 20 10.14 -0.47 -5.70
C GLU A 20 9.20 -1.26 -4.78
N LEU A 21 8.29 -2.04 -5.36
CA LEU A 21 7.32 -2.84 -4.61
C LEU A 21 7.99 -3.96 -3.82
N LEU A 22 8.98 -4.63 -4.40
CA LEU A 22 9.77 -5.64 -3.69
C LEU A 22 10.55 -5.03 -2.53
N ARG A 23 11.11 -3.84 -2.70
CA ARG A 23 11.82 -3.12 -1.63
C ARG A 23 10.88 -2.79 -0.46
N ILE A 24 9.64 -2.41 -0.74
CA ILE A 24 8.63 -2.17 0.31
C ILE A 24 8.35 -3.48 1.06
N ALA A 25 8.13 -4.57 0.33
CA ALA A 25 7.86 -5.88 0.93
C ALA A 25 9.01 -6.34 1.83
N ASP A 26 10.24 -6.25 1.35
CA ASP A 26 11.44 -6.65 2.09
C ASP A 26 11.63 -5.78 3.33
N TYR A 27 11.45 -4.46 3.22
CA TYR A 27 11.57 -3.55 4.34
C TYR A 27 10.57 -3.87 5.46
N ILE A 28 9.30 -4.10 5.11
CA ILE A 28 8.27 -4.44 6.09
C ILE A 28 8.55 -5.81 6.71
N CYS A 29 8.97 -6.78 5.90
CA CYS A 29 9.34 -8.11 6.38
C CYS A 29 10.52 -8.09 7.35
N ASP A 30 11.55 -7.28 7.05
CA ASP A 30 12.75 -7.15 7.87
C ASP A 30 12.53 -6.30 9.13
N ASN A 31 11.44 -5.54 9.19
CA ASN A 31 11.07 -4.71 10.33
C ASN A 31 9.67 -5.09 10.84
N PRO A 32 9.48 -6.30 11.35
CA PRO A 32 8.15 -6.75 11.77
C PRO A 32 7.65 -5.93 12.96
N GLU A 33 6.40 -5.48 12.85
CA GLU A 33 5.75 -4.67 13.87
C GLU A 33 4.35 -5.22 14.14
N VAL A 34 4.03 -5.43 15.41
CA VAL A 34 2.72 -5.95 15.82
C VAL A 34 1.62 -4.91 15.68
N GLY A 35 0.37 -5.36 15.69
CA GLY A 35 -0.81 -4.51 15.56
C GLY A 35 -0.80 -3.33 16.52
N LEU A 36 -1.19 -2.17 16.00
CA LEU A 36 -1.19 -0.85 16.63
C LEU A 36 0.20 -0.25 16.89
N LYS A 37 1.26 -0.93 16.47
CA LYS A 37 2.66 -0.48 16.61
C LYS A 37 3.42 -0.53 15.29
N GLU A 38 2.71 -0.43 14.16
CA GLU A 38 3.26 -0.49 12.81
C GLU A 38 3.82 0.88 12.37
N TYR A 39 4.71 1.45 13.17
CA TYR A 39 5.22 2.81 12.96
C TYR A 39 6.05 2.95 11.68
N LYS A 40 6.89 1.97 11.38
CA LYS A 40 7.75 1.99 10.19
C LYS A 40 6.95 1.65 8.93
N ALA A 41 6.13 0.61 8.98
CA ALA A 41 5.33 0.18 7.84
C ALA A 41 4.34 1.27 7.41
N SER A 42 3.64 1.89 8.35
CA SER A 42 2.68 2.96 8.05
C SER A 42 3.33 4.15 7.38
N VAL A 43 4.50 4.57 7.85
CA VAL A 43 5.26 5.69 7.27
C VAL A 43 5.76 5.32 5.87
N PHE A 44 6.31 4.14 5.70
CA PHE A 44 6.88 3.72 4.42
C PHE A 44 5.80 3.65 3.33
N LEU A 45 4.67 3.01 3.62
CA LEU A 45 3.55 2.88 2.67
C LEU A 45 2.89 4.23 2.38
N SER A 46 2.60 5.01 3.41
CA SER A 46 1.96 6.32 3.23
C SER A 46 2.83 7.29 2.46
N GLU A 47 4.14 7.27 2.69
CA GLU A 47 5.08 8.12 1.97
C GLU A 47 5.21 7.72 0.50
N TYR A 48 5.22 6.42 0.20
CA TYR A 48 5.20 5.94 -1.18
C TYR A 48 3.97 6.45 -1.94
N LEU A 49 2.80 6.40 -1.30
CA LEU A 49 1.57 6.93 -1.90
C LEU A 49 1.63 8.45 -2.08
N ARG A 50 2.17 9.18 -1.09
CA ARG A 50 2.33 10.63 -1.19
C ARG A 50 3.26 11.00 -2.35
N GLN A 51 4.37 10.31 -2.53
CA GLN A 51 5.29 10.51 -3.65
C GLN A 51 4.64 10.23 -5.00
N ASN A 52 3.61 9.42 -5.04
CA ASN A 52 2.83 9.11 -6.24
C ASN A 52 1.55 9.94 -6.39
N GLY A 53 1.45 11.06 -5.69
CA GLY A 53 0.41 12.07 -5.90
C GLY A 53 -0.83 11.91 -5.03
N PHE A 54 -0.84 10.99 -4.07
CA PHE A 54 -1.96 10.83 -3.15
C PHE A 54 -1.93 11.87 -2.03
N SER A 55 -3.11 12.33 -1.62
CA SER A 55 -3.29 13.08 -0.37
C SER A 55 -3.38 12.10 0.78
N VAL A 56 -2.51 12.24 1.77
CA VAL A 56 -2.38 11.29 2.89
C VAL A 56 -2.80 11.93 4.20
N GLU A 57 -3.67 11.21 4.93
CA GLU A 57 -4.08 11.55 6.29
C GLU A 57 -3.56 10.46 7.24
N LEU A 58 -2.74 10.86 8.21
CA LEU A 58 -2.19 9.98 9.24
C LEU A 58 -3.06 10.01 10.50
N GLY A 59 -3.02 8.94 11.30
CA GLY A 59 -3.74 8.88 12.57
C GLY A 59 -5.25 8.78 12.42
N VAL A 60 -5.73 8.18 11.35
CA VAL A 60 -7.16 8.03 11.07
C VAL A 60 -7.85 7.25 12.20
N GLY A 61 -8.99 7.75 12.63
CA GLY A 61 -9.77 7.10 13.69
C GLY A 61 -9.11 7.12 15.07
N GLY A 62 -8.11 7.98 15.27
CA GLY A 62 -7.36 8.04 16.53
C GLY A 62 -6.30 6.95 16.68
N LEU A 63 -6.00 6.22 15.61
CA LEU A 63 -4.98 5.17 15.60
C LEU A 63 -3.71 5.71 14.97
N ASP A 64 -2.63 5.84 15.74
CA ASP A 64 -1.38 6.48 15.30
C ASP A 64 -0.76 5.86 14.05
N THR A 65 -0.93 4.55 13.87
CA THR A 65 -0.36 3.83 12.73
C THR A 65 -1.35 3.56 11.60
N ALA A 66 -2.56 4.08 11.69
CA ALA A 66 -3.54 4.02 10.61
C ALA A 66 -3.39 5.22 9.68
N PHE A 67 -3.60 5.03 8.39
CA PHE A 67 -3.62 6.13 7.44
C PHE A 67 -4.66 5.90 6.35
N ARG A 68 -5.04 6.99 5.72
CA ARG A 68 -5.90 7.01 4.53
C ARG A 68 -5.20 7.82 3.44
N ALA A 69 -5.13 7.27 2.25
CA ALA A 69 -4.62 7.97 1.08
C ALA A 69 -5.72 8.08 0.02
N VAL A 70 -5.86 9.23 -0.58
CA VAL A 70 -6.91 9.52 -1.56
C VAL A 70 -6.29 10.14 -2.80
N TRP A 71 -6.71 9.64 -3.96
CA TRP A 71 -6.39 10.23 -5.24
C TRP A 71 -7.69 10.43 -6.01
N GLU A 72 -7.88 11.62 -6.54
CA GLU A 72 -9.08 11.99 -7.31
C GLU A 72 -8.74 12.14 -8.78
N ASN A 73 -9.55 11.50 -9.61
CA ASN A 73 -9.44 11.58 -11.07
C ASN A 73 -10.78 11.96 -11.68
N GLY A 74 -10.95 13.23 -11.98
CA GLY A 74 -12.19 13.73 -12.58
C GLY A 74 -13.36 13.79 -11.59
N THR A 75 -14.57 13.81 -12.12
CA THR A 75 -15.81 13.94 -11.34
C THR A 75 -16.86 12.96 -11.86
N GLY A 76 -17.79 12.58 -10.98
CA GLY A 76 -18.98 11.82 -11.35
C GLY A 76 -18.82 10.32 -11.47
N GLY A 77 -17.62 9.78 -11.25
CA GLY A 77 -17.38 8.34 -11.22
C GLY A 77 -17.53 7.72 -9.82
N PRO A 78 -17.42 6.39 -9.72
CA PRO A 78 -17.45 5.72 -8.42
C PRO A 78 -16.17 5.97 -7.63
N SER A 79 -16.26 5.81 -6.29
CA SER A 79 -15.10 5.72 -5.43
C SER A 79 -14.73 4.26 -5.22
N ILE A 80 -13.46 3.92 -5.41
CA ILE A 80 -12.94 2.56 -5.21
C ILE A 80 -12.00 2.59 -4.00
N GLY A 81 -12.24 1.71 -3.03
CA GLY A 81 -11.43 1.60 -1.83
C GLY A 81 -10.65 0.29 -1.79
N PHE A 82 -9.38 0.39 -1.40
CA PHE A 82 -8.52 -0.75 -1.10
C PHE A 82 -8.21 -0.76 0.39
N LEU A 83 -8.37 -1.92 1.02
CA LEU A 83 -7.99 -2.13 2.41
C LEU A 83 -6.68 -2.90 2.47
N CYS A 84 -5.84 -2.56 3.46
CA CYS A 84 -4.53 -3.14 3.60
C CYS A 84 -4.16 -3.28 5.08
N GLU A 85 -3.62 -4.43 5.43
CA GLU A 85 -3.04 -4.71 6.73
C GLU A 85 -1.52 -4.88 6.56
N TYR A 86 -0.75 -4.46 7.56
CA TYR A 86 0.72 -4.54 7.52
C TYR A 86 1.35 -4.91 8.86
N ASP A 87 0.55 -5.43 9.80
CA ASP A 87 1.02 -5.93 11.09
C ASP A 87 1.67 -7.32 10.96
N ALA A 88 2.57 -7.61 11.88
CA ALA A 88 3.22 -8.90 12.05
C ALA A 88 2.67 -9.64 13.27
N LEU A 89 2.96 -10.92 13.35
CA LEU A 89 2.65 -11.74 14.52
C LEU A 89 3.71 -11.56 15.60
N GLU A 90 3.27 -11.43 16.85
CA GLU A 90 4.18 -11.30 17.98
C GLU A 90 5.08 -12.54 18.11
N GLY A 91 6.40 -12.32 18.19
CA GLY A 91 7.38 -13.38 18.34
C GLY A 91 7.62 -14.26 17.11
N ILE A 92 6.88 -14.06 16.03
CA ILE A 92 6.95 -14.87 14.80
C ILE A 92 7.39 -14.03 13.60
N GLY A 93 7.00 -12.77 13.55
CA GLY A 93 7.20 -11.90 12.38
C GLY A 93 6.08 -12.03 11.36
N HIS A 94 6.38 -11.86 10.07
CA HIS A 94 5.37 -11.86 8.99
C HIS A 94 4.96 -13.27 8.54
N GLY A 95 4.53 -14.12 9.49
CA GLY A 95 3.99 -15.45 9.20
C GLY A 95 2.65 -15.44 8.47
N CYS A 96 1.85 -14.37 8.60
CA CYS A 96 0.59 -14.20 7.87
C CYS A 96 0.77 -13.57 6.48
N GLY A 97 1.96 -13.11 6.13
CA GLY A 97 2.24 -12.53 4.82
C GLY A 97 1.74 -11.10 4.61
N HIS A 98 1.44 -10.35 5.67
CA HIS A 98 0.97 -8.96 5.55
C HIS A 98 2.02 -8.02 4.95
N HIS A 99 3.30 -8.37 5.01
CA HIS A 99 4.37 -7.63 4.31
C HIS A 99 4.18 -7.60 2.79
N LEU A 100 3.40 -8.50 2.23
CA LEU A 100 3.03 -8.54 0.81
C LEU A 100 1.75 -7.77 0.50
N GLN A 101 0.89 -7.58 1.48
CA GLN A 101 -0.38 -6.88 1.31
C GLN A 101 -0.20 -5.41 0.96
N GLY A 102 0.67 -4.70 1.70
CA GLY A 102 1.00 -3.31 1.45
C GLY A 102 1.46 -3.05 0.02
N PRO A 103 2.55 -3.70 -0.44
CA PRO A 103 3.03 -3.54 -1.82
C PRO A 103 1.99 -3.90 -2.87
N SER A 104 1.20 -4.96 -2.64
CA SER A 104 0.15 -5.36 -3.59
C SER A 104 -0.92 -4.28 -3.74
N VAL A 105 -1.38 -3.73 -2.64
CA VAL A 105 -2.43 -2.69 -2.62
C VAL A 105 -1.92 -1.37 -3.18
N VAL A 106 -0.75 -0.89 -2.73
CA VAL A 106 -0.21 0.38 -3.23
C VAL A 106 0.20 0.26 -4.70
N GLY A 107 0.71 -0.89 -5.12
CA GLY A 107 1.03 -1.15 -6.52
C GLY A 107 -0.21 -1.15 -7.42
N ALA A 108 -1.34 -1.60 -6.92
CA ALA A 108 -2.61 -1.53 -7.65
C ALA A 108 -3.19 -0.12 -7.70
N ALA A 109 -2.93 0.69 -6.67
CA ALA A 109 -3.49 2.04 -6.54
C ALA A 109 -2.74 3.10 -7.37
N VAL A 110 -1.42 2.98 -7.50
CA VAL A 110 -0.58 3.96 -8.21
C VAL A 110 -0.46 3.67 -9.69
#